data_7649dd1bb7495a2c63fe89bb82dc9954
#
_entry.id   7649dd1bb7495a2c63fe89bb82dc9954
#
_cell.length_a   1.000
_cell.length_b   1.000
_cell.length_c   1.000
_cell.angle_alpha   90.00
_cell.angle_beta   90.00
_cell.angle_gamma   90.00
#
_symmetry.space_group_name_H-M   'P 1'
#
loop_
_entity.id
_entity.type
_entity.pdbx_description
1 polymer ?
#
loop_
_entity_poly.entity_id
_entity_poly.type
_entity_poly.pdbx_seq_one_letter_code
_entity_poly.pdbx_strand_id
1 'polypeptide(L)'
;VGKRILNTVINVILVIAIALAALCTYTSYVASSGNGVPSVLGVRMFSIQTESMYPTLLPGDLIFDTGIKDPGTLRNGDIITYWTVINGERVLNTHRIHEVYDGGGYLIFATKGDNNTLADPLTVHESEIVGTGLLLTASR
;
A
#
# COMPACT_ATOMS: atom_id res chain seq x y z
N VAL A 1 -39.11 1.09 34.13
CA VAL A 1 -38.86 1.31 32.70
C VAL A 1 -37.47 1.96 32.51
N GLY A 2 -37.12 3.02 33.25
CA GLY A 2 -35.86 3.77 33.06
C GLY A 2 -34.57 2.94 33.25
N LYS A 3 -34.51 2.07 34.27
CA LYS A 3 -33.32 1.21 34.54
C LYS A 3 -33.08 0.21 33.40
N ARG A 4 -34.12 -0.36 32.78
CA ARG A 4 -33.98 -1.30 31.67
C ARG A 4 -33.46 -0.59 30.41
N ILE A 5 -33.96 0.59 30.11
CA ILE A 5 -33.51 1.39 28.98
C ILE A 5 -32.01 1.77 29.18
N LEU A 6 -31.65 2.25 30.37
CA LEU A 6 -30.26 2.59 30.71
C LEU A 6 -29.32 1.41 30.54
N ASN A 7 -29.68 0.23 31.06
CA ASN A 7 -28.85 -0.97 30.91
C ASN A 7 -28.71 -1.41 29.45
N THR A 8 -29.77 -1.28 28.64
CA THR A 8 -29.70 -1.57 27.20
C THR A 8 -28.74 -0.62 26.49
N VAL A 9 -28.81 0.67 26.78
CA VAL A 9 -27.90 1.67 26.22
C VAL A 9 -26.46 1.39 26.61
N ILE A 10 -26.19 1.09 27.89
CA ILE A 10 -24.85 0.74 28.36
C ILE A 10 -24.33 -0.51 27.65
N ASN A 11 -25.14 -1.56 27.52
CA ASN A 11 -24.72 -2.79 26.82
C ASN A 11 -24.42 -2.53 25.33
N VAL A 12 -25.20 -1.71 24.64
CA VAL A 12 -24.95 -1.34 23.25
C VAL A 12 -23.61 -0.59 23.13
N ILE A 13 -23.36 0.39 24.00
CA ILE A 13 -22.09 1.13 24.02
C ILE A 13 -20.92 0.18 24.28
N LEU A 14 -21.06 -0.74 25.22
CA LEU A 14 -20.03 -1.73 25.55
C LEU A 14 -19.70 -2.64 24.36
N VAL A 15 -20.72 -3.13 23.66
CA VAL A 15 -20.54 -3.95 22.44
C VAL A 15 -19.81 -3.16 21.34
N ILE A 16 -20.19 -1.90 21.13
CA ILE A 16 -19.51 -1.04 20.16
C ILE A 16 -18.03 -0.83 20.56
N ALA A 17 -17.78 -0.54 21.84
CA ALA A 17 -16.41 -0.34 22.33
C ALA A 17 -15.55 -1.61 22.16
N ILE A 18 -16.08 -2.80 22.44
CA ILE A 18 -15.39 -4.07 22.24
C ILE A 18 -15.13 -4.30 20.74
N ALA A 19 -16.10 -4.02 19.87
CA ALA A 19 -15.93 -4.17 18.44
C ALA A 19 -14.83 -3.22 17.88
N LEU A 20 -14.79 -1.98 18.35
CA LEU A 20 -13.75 -1.02 18.00
C LEU A 20 -12.37 -1.46 18.51
N ALA A 21 -12.27 -1.95 19.75
CA ALA A 21 -11.02 -2.46 20.29
C ALA A 21 -10.52 -3.69 19.50
N ALA A 22 -11.42 -4.60 19.13
CA ALA A 22 -11.09 -5.76 18.31
C ALA A 22 -10.61 -5.34 16.91
N LEU A 23 -11.24 -4.33 16.30
CA LEU A 23 -10.82 -3.77 15.02
C LEU A 23 -9.43 -3.13 15.12
N CYS A 24 -9.16 -2.34 16.16
CA CYS A 24 -7.84 -1.73 16.39
C CYS A 24 -6.74 -2.79 16.60
N THR A 25 -7.02 -3.85 17.37
CA THR A 25 -6.05 -4.94 17.58
C THR A 25 -5.81 -5.72 16.30
N TYR A 26 -6.86 -5.98 15.51
CA TYR A 26 -6.75 -6.65 14.23
C TYR A 26 -5.91 -5.83 13.24
N THR A 27 -6.16 -4.54 13.11
CA THR A 27 -5.39 -3.65 12.22
C THR A 27 -3.92 -3.57 12.64
N SER A 28 -3.65 -3.49 13.95
CA SER A 28 -2.28 -3.50 14.49
C SER A 28 -1.56 -4.81 14.22
N TYR A 29 -2.26 -5.95 14.37
CA TYR A 29 -1.71 -7.27 14.08
C TYR A 29 -1.38 -7.42 12.58
N VAL A 30 -2.29 -7.02 11.70
CA VAL A 30 -2.08 -7.07 10.24
C VAL A 30 -0.93 -6.14 9.82
N ALA A 31 -0.81 -4.96 10.43
CA ALA A 31 0.31 -4.05 10.19
C ALA A 31 1.65 -4.65 10.61
N SER A 32 1.70 -5.45 11.68
CA SER A 32 2.93 -6.12 12.13
C SER A 32 3.24 -7.42 11.38
N SER A 33 2.25 -8.09 10.81
CA SER A 33 2.40 -9.42 10.17
C SER A 33 2.62 -9.36 8.66
N GLY A 34 2.27 -8.27 8.01
CA GLY A 34 2.42 -8.08 6.57
C GLY A 34 3.37 -6.94 6.28
N ASN A 35 4.27 -7.02 5.34
CA ASN A 35 5.23 -6.00 4.85
C ASN A 35 5.17 -4.57 5.47
N GLY A 36 4.67 -4.41 6.70
CA GLY A 36 4.57 -3.16 7.43
C GLY A 36 3.46 -2.19 6.99
N VAL A 37 2.57 -2.61 6.08
CA VAL A 37 1.49 -1.75 5.57
C VAL A 37 0.13 -2.27 6.00
N PRO A 38 -0.66 -1.48 6.74
CA PRO A 38 -2.01 -1.85 7.13
C PRO A 38 -2.92 -2.07 5.91
N SER A 39 -3.74 -3.12 5.95
CA SER A 39 -4.77 -3.36 4.95
C SER A 39 -6.13 -3.54 5.61
N VAL A 40 -7.18 -3.04 4.97
CA VAL A 40 -8.58 -3.27 5.37
C VAL A 40 -9.23 -4.13 4.29
N LEU A 41 -9.70 -5.30 4.68
CA LEU A 41 -10.27 -6.29 3.75
C LEU A 41 -9.35 -6.66 2.57
N GLY A 42 -8.02 -6.65 2.81
CA GLY A 42 -7.02 -6.92 1.78
C GLY A 42 -6.69 -5.74 0.88
N VAL A 43 -7.32 -4.58 1.09
CA VAL A 43 -7.03 -3.34 0.35
C VAL A 43 -6.14 -2.43 1.19
N ARG A 44 -5.05 -1.95 0.60
CA ARG A 44 -4.16 -0.92 1.15
C ARG A 44 -4.44 0.41 0.47
N MET A 45 -4.21 1.50 1.18
CA MET A 45 -4.39 2.83 0.64
C MET A 45 -3.12 3.66 0.87
N PHE A 46 -2.63 4.28 -0.19
CA PHE A 46 -1.46 5.16 -0.16
C PHE A 46 -1.81 6.52 -0.73
N SER A 47 -1.20 7.57 -0.20
CA SER A 47 -1.25 8.91 -0.78
C SER A 47 0.07 9.23 -1.45
N ILE A 48 0.02 9.71 -2.69
CA ILE A 48 1.19 10.18 -3.41
C ILE A 48 1.70 11.47 -2.77
N GLN A 49 3.00 11.51 -2.45
CA GLN A 49 3.61 12.63 -1.74
C GLN A 49 4.48 13.51 -2.64
N THR A 50 4.95 12.98 -3.78
CA THR A 50 5.94 13.64 -4.64
C THR A 50 5.46 13.74 -6.08
N GLU A 51 6.12 14.57 -6.86
CA GLU A 51 5.84 14.75 -8.30
C GLU A 51 6.57 13.75 -9.21
N SER A 52 7.25 12.75 -8.65
CA SER A 52 8.05 11.80 -9.44
C SER A 52 7.24 11.01 -10.49
N MET A 53 5.94 10.88 -10.28
CA MET A 53 5.02 10.18 -11.18
C MET A 53 4.15 11.12 -12.03
N TYR A 54 4.42 12.43 -12.01
CA TYR A 54 3.72 13.38 -12.88
C TYR A 54 3.97 13.04 -14.37
N PRO A 55 2.99 13.15 -15.26
CA PRO A 55 1.61 13.59 -15.04
C PRO A 55 0.64 12.46 -14.65
N THR A 56 1.10 11.21 -14.55
CA THR A 56 0.24 10.04 -14.30
C THR A 56 -0.38 10.09 -12.92
N LEU A 57 0.41 10.46 -11.91
CA LEU A 57 0.00 10.62 -10.52
C LEU A 57 0.43 11.98 -10.01
N LEU A 58 -0.44 12.63 -9.25
CA LEU A 58 -0.20 13.93 -8.64
C LEU A 58 -0.05 13.80 -7.13
N PRO A 59 0.72 14.68 -6.47
CA PRO A 59 0.71 14.79 -5.02
C PRO A 59 -0.72 14.97 -4.50
N GLY A 60 -1.09 14.15 -3.50
CA GLY A 60 -2.43 14.07 -2.94
C GLY A 60 -3.36 13.03 -3.59
N ASP A 61 -3.00 12.44 -4.72
CA ASP A 61 -3.75 11.32 -5.28
C ASP A 61 -3.70 10.10 -4.34
N LEU A 62 -4.78 9.32 -4.34
CA LEU A 62 -4.90 8.09 -3.58
C LEU A 62 -4.75 6.88 -4.50
N ILE A 63 -3.91 5.95 -4.09
CA ILE A 63 -3.74 4.64 -4.72
C ILE A 63 -4.37 3.60 -3.81
N PHE A 64 -5.21 2.75 -4.39
CA PHE A 64 -5.76 1.57 -3.74
C PHE A 64 -5.05 0.34 -4.29
N ASP A 65 -4.53 -0.48 -3.40
CA ASP A 65 -3.71 -1.64 -3.73
C ASP A 65 -4.28 -2.89 -3.07
N THR A 66 -4.45 -3.94 -3.86
CA THR A 66 -4.94 -5.26 -3.39
C THR A 66 -3.83 -6.26 -3.12
N GLY A 67 -2.58 -5.84 -3.23
CA GLY A 67 -1.42 -6.73 -3.17
C GLY A 67 -1.20 -7.50 -4.47
N ILE A 68 -0.04 -8.13 -4.57
CA ILE A 68 0.32 -8.98 -5.70
C ILE A 68 0.31 -10.43 -5.24
N LYS A 69 -0.42 -11.28 -5.96
CA LYS A 69 -0.45 -12.72 -5.71
C LYS A 69 0.72 -13.43 -6.38
N ASP A 70 1.11 -12.96 -7.56
CA ASP A 70 2.17 -13.54 -8.37
C ASP A 70 2.98 -12.44 -9.06
N PRO A 71 4.22 -12.17 -8.60
CA PRO A 71 5.12 -11.21 -9.23
C PRO A 71 5.42 -11.52 -10.71
N GLY A 72 5.31 -12.78 -11.12
CA GLY A 72 5.50 -13.21 -12.51
C GLY A 72 4.46 -12.65 -13.50
N THR A 73 3.38 -12.06 -12.99
CA THR A 73 2.39 -11.38 -13.84
C THR A 73 2.76 -9.95 -14.20
N LEU A 74 3.73 -9.36 -13.50
CA LEU A 74 4.16 -7.99 -13.71
C LEU A 74 4.93 -7.82 -15.02
N ARG A 75 4.73 -6.68 -15.67
CA ARG A 75 5.33 -6.35 -16.96
C ARG A 75 5.87 -4.92 -16.95
N ASN A 76 6.75 -4.64 -17.92
CA ASN A 76 7.17 -3.27 -18.22
C ASN A 76 5.95 -2.38 -18.43
N GLY A 77 5.94 -1.23 -17.79
CA GLY A 77 4.86 -0.27 -17.81
C GLY A 77 3.89 -0.34 -16.64
N ASP A 78 3.88 -1.44 -15.86
CA ASP A 78 3.06 -1.52 -14.66
C ASP A 78 3.57 -0.56 -13.58
N ILE A 79 2.64 0.03 -12.83
CA ILE A 79 2.99 0.87 -11.67
C ILE A 79 2.94 0.00 -10.42
N ILE A 80 4.03 0.00 -9.67
CA ILE A 80 4.16 -0.77 -8.43
C ILE A 80 4.47 0.12 -7.24
N THR A 81 3.95 -0.27 -6.08
CA THR A 81 4.35 0.28 -4.78
C THR A 81 5.25 -0.75 -4.09
N TYR A 82 6.40 -0.32 -3.62
CA TYR A 82 7.44 -1.19 -3.09
C TYR A 82 8.24 -0.51 -1.99
N TRP A 83 8.91 -1.31 -1.17
CA TRP A 83 9.86 -0.83 -0.18
C TRP A 83 11.22 -0.56 -0.84
N THR A 84 11.79 0.59 -0.52
CA THR A 84 13.15 0.97 -0.94
C THR A 84 13.85 1.74 0.18
N VAL A 85 15.13 2.06 -0.04
CA VAL A 85 15.92 2.87 0.90
C VAL A 85 16.28 4.19 0.23
N ILE A 86 15.84 5.30 0.82
CA ILE A 86 16.17 6.65 0.39
C ILE A 86 16.85 7.36 1.56
N ASN A 87 18.06 7.88 1.35
CA ASN A 87 18.86 8.55 2.40
C ASN A 87 19.07 7.70 3.66
N GLY A 88 19.15 6.38 3.52
CA GLY A 88 19.33 5.45 4.64
C GLY A 88 18.04 5.06 5.37
N GLU A 89 16.90 5.60 4.99
CA GLU A 89 15.59 5.27 5.56
C GLU A 89 14.80 4.35 4.64
N ARG A 90 14.16 3.35 5.25
CA ARG A 90 13.25 2.44 4.52
C ARG A 90 11.91 3.13 4.32
N VAL A 91 11.56 3.37 3.06
CA VAL A 91 10.36 4.11 2.67
C VAL A 91 9.57 3.34 1.62
N LEU A 92 8.27 3.63 1.54
CA LEU A 92 7.44 3.20 0.41
C LEU A 92 7.63 4.15 -0.75
N ASN A 93 7.85 3.60 -1.95
CA ASN A 93 7.91 4.34 -3.19
C ASN A 93 6.95 3.75 -4.21
N THR A 94 6.46 4.58 -5.13
CA THR A 94 5.55 4.15 -6.20
C THR A 94 6.09 4.67 -7.52
N HIS A 95 6.59 3.75 -8.35
CA HIS A 95 7.15 4.07 -9.66
C HIS A 95 6.69 3.04 -10.71
N ARG A 96 7.00 3.33 -11.97
CA ARG A 96 6.69 2.44 -13.09
C ARG A 96 7.82 1.44 -13.32
N ILE A 97 7.48 0.19 -13.59
CA ILE A 97 8.45 -0.82 -14.04
C ILE A 97 9.00 -0.39 -15.40
N HIS A 98 10.29 -0.19 -15.45
CA HIS A 98 11.05 0.14 -16.66
C HIS A 98 11.59 -1.13 -17.33
N GLU A 99 12.05 -2.09 -16.51
CA GLU A 99 12.59 -3.35 -17.00
C GLU A 99 12.42 -4.45 -15.95
N VAL A 100 12.26 -5.70 -16.42
CA VAL A 100 12.14 -6.89 -15.56
C VAL A 100 13.29 -7.83 -15.87
N TYR A 101 14.00 -8.30 -14.86
CA TYR A 101 15.11 -9.23 -14.96
C TYR A 101 14.79 -10.54 -14.23
N ASP A 102 15.22 -11.65 -14.82
CA ASP A 102 15.20 -12.96 -14.17
C ASP A 102 16.50 -13.13 -13.36
N GLY A 103 16.36 -13.24 -12.05
CA GLY A 103 17.46 -13.46 -11.10
C GLY A 103 17.81 -14.94 -10.88
N GLY A 104 17.24 -15.87 -11.68
CA GLY A 104 17.49 -17.30 -11.50
C GLY A 104 16.61 -17.95 -10.44
N GLY A 105 15.30 -17.68 -10.49
CA GLY A 105 14.28 -18.20 -9.57
C GLY A 105 13.58 -17.14 -8.76
N TYR A 106 13.88 -15.88 -8.98
CA TYR A 106 13.20 -14.69 -8.45
C TYR A 106 13.25 -13.56 -9.48
N LEU A 107 12.38 -12.58 -9.34
CA LEU A 107 12.33 -11.43 -10.25
C LEU A 107 12.92 -10.18 -9.60
N ILE A 108 13.59 -9.40 -10.43
CA ILE A 108 14.15 -8.09 -10.09
C ILE A 108 13.56 -7.06 -11.05
N PHE A 109 13.17 -5.92 -10.52
CA PHE A 109 12.52 -4.86 -11.29
C PHE A 109 13.36 -3.59 -11.24
N ALA A 110 13.74 -3.06 -12.40
CA ALA A 110 14.21 -1.68 -12.50
C ALA A 110 12.99 -0.77 -12.62
N THR A 111 12.94 0.26 -11.80
CA THR A 111 11.81 1.20 -11.74
C THR A 111 12.25 2.60 -12.15
N LYS A 112 11.28 3.41 -12.56
CA LYS A 112 11.49 4.80 -12.92
C LYS A 112 10.21 5.60 -12.68
N GLY A 113 10.34 6.75 -12.04
CA GLY A 113 9.25 7.73 -11.98
C GLY A 113 8.97 8.34 -13.35
N ASP A 114 7.70 8.55 -13.68
CA ASP A 114 7.30 9.08 -14.99
C ASP A 114 7.88 10.46 -15.28
N ASN A 115 8.09 11.27 -14.24
CA ASN A 115 8.70 12.59 -14.33
C ASN A 115 10.24 12.57 -14.20
N ASN A 116 10.85 11.44 -13.91
CA ASN A 116 12.29 11.34 -13.73
C ASN A 116 12.99 11.14 -15.06
N THR A 117 14.19 11.72 -15.23
CA THR A 117 15.02 11.53 -16.44
C THR A 117 15.73 10.18 -16.43
N LEU A 118 16.12 9.68 -15.24
CA LEU A 118 16.89 8.46 -15.05
C LEU A 118 16.05 7.42 -14.31
N ALA A 119 16.36 6.13 -14.53
CA ALA A 119 15.86 5.04 -13.72
C ALA A 119 16.36 5.16 -12.27
N ASP A 120 15.64 4.53 -11.36
CA ASP A 120 16.01 4.49 -9.96
C ASP A 120 17.37 3.78 -9.77
N PRO A 121 18.24 4.25 -8.86
CA PRO A 121 19.59 3.70 -8.70
C PRO A 121 19.59 2.29 -8.09
N LEU A 122 18.51 1.91 -7.40
CA LEU A 122 18.33 0.60 -6.79
C LEU A 122 17.24 -0.16 -7.54
N THR A 123 17.51 -1.43 -7.80
CA THR A 123 16.50 -2.35 -8.30
C THR A 123 15.64 -2.89 -7.15
N VAL A 124 14.44 -3.31 -7.47
CA VAL A 124 13.45 -3.83 -6.53
C VAL A 124 13.40 -5.34 -6.64
N HIS A 125 13.62 -6.05 -5.54
CA HIS A 125 13.39 -7.48 -5.45
C HIS A 125 11.89 -7.77 -5.33
N GLU A 126 11.41 -8.86 -5.90
CA GLU A 126 9.98 -9.22 -5.88
C GLU A 126 9.36 -9.23 -4.48
N SER A 127 10.14 -9.62 -3.45
CA SER A 127 9.68 -9.63 -2.05
C SER A 127 9.47 -8.24 -1.44
N GLU A 128 10.02 -7.19 -2.03
CA GLU A 128 9.85 -5.82 -1.57
C GLU A 128 8.61 -5.16 -2.18
N ILE A 129 7.96 -5.80 -3.14
CA ILE A 129 6.77 -5.26 -3.77
C ILE A 129 5.58 -5.42 -2.82
N VAL A 130 4.91 -4.32 -2.56
CA VAL A 130 3.70 -4.27 -1.75
C VAL A 130 2.47 -4.52 -2.62
N GLY A 131 2.44 -3.96 -3.83
CA GLY A 131 1.37 -4.23 -4.76
C GLY A 131 1.37 -3.39 -6.03
N THR A 132 0.34 -3.62 -6.86
CA THR A 132 0.01 -2.81 -8.04
C THR A 132 -1.19 -1.95 -7.72
N GLY A 133 -1.00 -0.65 -7.77
CA GLY A 133 -2.06 0.29 -7.45
C GLY A 133 -3.18 0.33 -8.51
N LEU A 134 -4.42 0.12 -8.10
CA LEU A 134 -5.57 0.59 -8.87
C LEU A 134 -5.70 2.09 -8.62
N LEU A 135 -5.49 2.89 -9.68
CA LEU A 135 -5.61 4.33 -9.60
C LEU A 135 -7.07 4.74 -9.41
N LEU A 136 -7.38 5.39 -8.29
CA LEU A 136 -8.52 6.28 -8.22
C LEU A 136 -7.98 7.70 -8.16
N THR A 137 -7.75 8.27 -9.32
CA THR A 137 -7.57 9.73 -9.39
C THR A 137 -8.89 10.37 -9.02
N ALA A 138 -8.89 11.24 -8.02
CA ALA A 138 -10.00 12.14 -7.84
C ALA A 138 -10.07 13.00 -9.12
N SER A 139 -11.03 12.71 -9.99
CA SER A 139 -11.25 13.49 -11.22
C SER A 139 -11.44 14.95 -10.83
N ARG A 140 -10.51 15.78 -11.27
CA ARG A 140 -10.65 17.24 -11.24
C ARG A 140 -11.37 17.72 -12.47
#